data_fbe27e9501a521e314dac413ca236313
#
_entry.id   fbe27e9501a521e314dac413ca236313
#
_cell.length_a   1.000
_cell.length_b   1.000
_cell.length_c   1.000
_cell.angle_alpha   90.00
_cell.angle_beta   90.00
_cell.angle_gamma   90.00
#
_symmetry.space_group_name_H-M   'P 1'
#
loop_
_entity.id
_entity.type
_entity.pdbx_description
1 polymer ?
#
loop_
_entity_poly.entity_id
_entity_poly.type
_entity_poly.pdbx_seq_one_letter_code
_entity_poly.pdbx_strand_id
1 'polypeptide(L)'
;MAFKHPEDLLPYLHGSCGFFSAGGGTGFARFTPEQLVFYGGLNDSFYIASHTAAGIYLDFYTDIPEISFRYRLYRSRGTELLNSGFDIWEDARFGAHISVCDSDELIKAVYCRRSVKPSRIRIFFPNGNVYLMEDFCLGDAVSAERQDKKILFYGDSITQSAYIANPSLSWYGLTAEYLGAEYVNRGVGSMVFDENSLPASDPYQPDTIIIEYGANDLNKMLDKQSALAAASAWLKKVCAVYPGAQKIGITPDFIYPHGYDDLHWQRFHDYCDDLYCLYQAMNIPVLRGYTLVPDLSAMFREDHVHLNETGSAWFAGQLVLRLKEYI
;
A
#
# COMPACT_ATOMS: atom_id res chain seq x y z
N MET A 1 -32.36 -7.62 -6.57
CA MET A 1 -31.16 -6.76 -6.53
C MET A 1 -30.18 -7.28 -7.57
N ALA A 2 -29.62 -6.39 -8.38
CA ALA A 2 -28.64 -6.81 -9.40
C ALA A 2 -27.27 -6.96 -8.72
N PHE A 3 -26.59 -8.09 -8.99
CA PHE A 3 -25.21 -8.27 -8.60
C PHE A 3 -24.29 -7.64 -9.65
N LYS A 4 -23.20 -7.02 -9.19
CA LYS A 4 -22.12 -6.50 -10.04
C LYS A 4 -20.95 -7.46 -9.98
N HIS A 5 -20.37 -7.77 -11.13
CA HIS A 5 -19.09 -8.47 -11.19
C HIS A 5 -17.93 -7.51 -10.89
N PRO A 6 -16.75 -8.01 -10.49
CA PRO A 6 -15.61 -7.14 -10.18
C PRO A 6 -15.29 -6.11 -11.27
N GLU A 7 -15.42 -6.48 -12.54
CA GLU A 7 -15.15 -5.60 -13.68
C GLU A 7 -16.14 -4.43 -13.80
N ASP A 8 -17.37 -4.61 -13.29
CA ASP A 8 -18.41 -3.55 -13.26
C ASP A 8 -18.13 -2.49 -12.18
N LEU A 9 -17.12 -2.72 -11.32
CA LEU A 9 -16.78 -1.84 -10.21
C LEU A 9 -15.83 -0.71 -10.59
N LEU A 10 -15.30 -0.67 -11.81
CA LEU A 10 -14.35 0.36 -12.26
C LEU A 10 -14.77 1.79 -11.90
N PRO A 11 -16.05 2.20 -11.98
CA PRO A 11 -16.46 3.54 -11.58
C PRO A 11 -16.26 3.86 -10.10
N TYR A 12 -16.26 2.82 -9.26
CA TYR A 12 -16.17 2.92 -7.79
C TYR A 12 -14.79 2.54 -7.25
N LEU A 13 -13.94 1.94 -8.10
CA LEU A 13 -12.68 1.34 -7.69
C LEU A 13 -11.55 2.37 -7.71
N HIS A 14 -10.86 2.52 -6.59
CA HIS A 14 -9.73 3.41 -6.38
C HIS A 14 -8.48 2.59 -6.01
N GLY A 15 -7.30 3.15 -6.24
CA GLY A 15 -6.02 2.50 -5.91
C GLY A 15 -5.64 1.33 -6.82
N SER A 16 -6.43 1.06 -7.87
CA SER A 16 -6.25 -0.06 -8.78
C SER A 16 -5.77 0.40 -10.16
N CYS A 17 -4.92 -0.43 -10.77
CA CYS A 17 -4.50 -0.31 -12.18
C CYS A 17 -5.26 -1.26 -13.11
N GLY A 18 -6.22 -2.05 -12.59
CA GLY A 18 -7.00 -3.03 -13.34
C GLY A 18 -7.30 -4.29 -12.55
N PHE A 19 -7.39 -5.41 -13.27
CA PHE A 19 -7.77 -6.71 -12.72
C PHE A 19 -6.77 -7.79 -13.14
N PHE A 20 -6.73 -8.88 -12.39
CA PHE A 20 -6.10 -10.13 -12.80
C PHE A 20 -7.05 -11.29 -12.55
N SER A 21 -6.94 -12.34 -13.37
CA SER A 21 -7.72 -13.57 -13.21
C SER A 21 -6.82 -14.68 -12.68
N ALA A 22 -7.28 -15.36 -11.64
CA ALA A 22 -6.59 -16.49 -11.05
C ALA A 22 -7.59 -17.42 -10.36
N GLY A 23 -7.32 -18.73 -10.29
CA GLY A 23 -8.12 -19.68 -9.54
C GLY A 23 -9.64 -19.64 -9.84
N GLY A 24 -10.04 -19.18 -11.03
CA GLY A 24 -11.45 -19.04 -11.42
C GLY A 24 -12.20 -17.86 -10.79
N GLY A 25 -11.49 -16.86 -10.28
CA GLY A 25 -12.05 -15.57 -9.77
C GLY A 25 -11.21 -14.38 -10.21
N THR A 26 -11.64 -13.18 -9.82
CA THR A 26 -11.03 -11.91 -10.21
C THR A 26 -10.39 -11.23 -8.99
N GLY A 27 -9.12 -10.83 -9.11
CA GLY A 27 -8.43 -9.98 -8.15
C GLY A 27 -8.22 -8.57 -8.70
N PHE A 28 -8.03 -7.61 -7.81
CA PHE A 28 -7.72 -6.23 -8.17
C PHE A 28 -6.22 -6.02 -8.25
N ALA A 29 -5.75 -5.44 -9.37
CA ALA A 29 -4.33 -5.19 -9.60
C ALA A 29 -3.95 -3.76 -9.25
N ARG A 30 -2.85 -3.57 -8.51
CA ARG A 30 -2.23 -2.27 -8.21
C ARG A 30 -0.92 -2.06 -8.98
N PHE A 31 -0.56 -3.01 -9.80
CA PHE A 31 0.62 -3.03 -10.69
C PHE A 31 0.21 -3.19 -12.14
N THR A 32 1.08 -2.76 -13.04
CA THR A 32 0.95 -3.07 -14.46
C THR A 32 1.15 -4.57 -14.72
N PRO A 33 0.65 -5.13 -15.84
CA PRO A 33 0.89 -6.54 -16.16
C PRO A 33 2.39 -6.90 -16.24
N GLU A 34 3.23 -6.01 -16.74
CA GLU A 34 4.69 -6.17 -16.76
C GLU A 34 5.28 -6.34 -15.36
N GLN A 35 4.87 -5.51 -14.42
CA GLN A 35 5.32 -5.59 -13.03
C GLN A 35 4.83 -6.87 -12.34
N LEU A 36 3.59 -7.31 -12.58
CA LEU A 36 3.07 -8.56 -12.03
C LEU A 36 3.88 -9.77 -12.53
N VAL A 37 4.27 -9.76 -13.81
CA VAL A 37 5.15 -10.80 -14.39
C VAL A 37 6.53 -10.77 -13.71
N PHE A 38 7.12 -9.59 -13.53
CA PHE A 38 8.40 -9.44 -12.84
C PHE A 38 8.36 -10.04 -11.42
N TYR A 39 7.42 -9.62 -10.59
CA TYR A 39 7.31 -10.11 -9.21
C TYR A 39 6.98 -11.61 -9.16
N GLY A 40 6.11 -12.09 -10.02
CA GLY A 40 5.76 -13.51 -10.12
C GLY A 40 6.95 -14.39 -10.54
N GLY A 41 7.87 -13.84 -11.32
CA GLY A 41 9.11 -14.50 -11.74
C GLY A 41 10.18 -14.61 -10.63
N LEU A 42 10.10 -13.79 -9.58
CA LEU A 42 11.07 -13.84 -8.48
C LEU A 42 10.83 -15.05 -7.57
N ASN A 43 9.66 -15.16 -6.97
CA ASN A 43 9.20 -16.31 -6.18
C ASN A 43 7.74 -16.11 -5.70
N ASP A 44 7.17 -17.15 -5.06
CA ASP A 44 5.80 -17.13 -4.54
C ASP A 44 5.53 -16.00 -3.54
N SER A 45 6.49 -15.63 -2.69
CA SER A 45 6.32 -14.56 -1.72
C SER A 45 6.13 -13.20 -2.40
N PHE A 46 6.90 -12.90 -3.45
CA PHE A 46 6.75 -11.68 -4.23
C PHE A 46 5.50 -11.72 -5.11
N TYR A 47 5.16 -12.90 -5.66
CA TYR A 47 3.88 -13.09 -6.36
C TYR A 47 2.72 -12.67 -5.44
N ILE A 48 2.63 -13.25 -4.23
CA ILE A 48 1.57 -12.95 -3.27
C ILE A 48 1.59 -11.46 -2.91
N ALA A 49 2.73 -10.90 -2.52
CA ALA A 49 2.85 -9.50 -2.10
C ALA A 49 2.40 -8.51 -3.19
N SER A 50 2.70 -8.78 -4.46
CA SER A 50 2.30 -7.92 -5.59
C SER A 50 0.82 -8.07 -5.96
N HIS A 51 0.20 -9.20 -5.67
CA HIS A 51 -1.21 -9.48 -5.99
C HIS A 51 -2.18 -9.14 -4.84
N THR A 52 -1.70 -8.66 -3.69
CA THR A 52 -2.59 -8.16 -2.64
C THR A 52 -3.31 -6.89 -3.08
N ALA A 53 -4.47 -6.61 -2.47
CA ALA A 53 -5.24 -5.40 -2.73
C ALA A 53 -4.82 -4.21 -1.83
N ALA A 54 -3.56 -4.18 -1.37
CA ALA A 54 -3.06 -3.13 -0.48
C ALA A 54 -3.23 -1.72 -1.08
N GLY A 55 -4.08 -0.91 -0.44
CA GLY A 55 -4.43 0.43 -0.91
C GLY A 55 -5.56 0.50 -1.93
N ILE A 56 -6.17 -0.61 -2.26
CA ILE A 56 -7.37 -0.63 -3.11
C ILE A 56 -8.61 -0.46 -2.24
N TYR A 57 -9.56 0.33 -2.70
CA TYR A 57 -10.85 0.50 -2.03
C TYR A 57 -11.97 0.84 -3.04
N LEU A 58 -13.22 0.57 -2.64
CA LEU A 58 -14.41 1.08 -3.32
C LEU A 58 -14.89 2.35 -2.64
N ASP A 59 -15.42 3.30 -3.44
CA ASP A 59 -15.98 4.57 -2.96
C ASP A 59 -17.23 4.93 -3.77
N PHE A 60 -18.39 4.92 -3.12
CA PHE A 60 -19.68 5.11 -3.78
C PHE A 60 -20.76 5.60 -2.82
N TYR A 61 -21.81 6.16 -3.38
CA TYR A 61 -23.06 6.47 -2.67
C TYR A 61 -24.11 5.40 -2.95
N THR A 62 -24.87 5.01 -1.94
CA THR A 62 -26.01 4.08 -2.09
C THR A 62 -27.06 4.33 -1.02
N ASP A 63 -28.31 3.91 -1.29
CA ASP A 63 -29.43 3.90 -0.36
C ASP A 63 -29.87 2.50 0.05
N ILE A 64 -29.26 1.45 -0.53
CA ILE A 64 -29.58 0.06 -0.20
C ILE A 64 -29.31 -0.20 1.30
N PRO A 65 -30.24 -0.83 2.04
CA PRO A 65 -30.05 -1.05 3.49
C PRO A 65 -28.94 -2.06 3.82
N GLU A 66 -28.68 -3.00 2.94
CA GLU A 66 -27.68 -4.07 3.12
C GLU A 66 -26.74 -4.11 1.92
N ILE A 67 -25.44 -3.94 2.16
CA ILE A 67 -24.35 -4.13 1.20
C ILE A 67 -23.76 -5.50 1.43
N SER A 68 -23.52 -6.25 0.36
CA SER A 68 -22.83 -7.53 0.48
C SER A 68 -21.93 -7.80 -0.70
N PHE A 69 -20.89 -8.61 -0.46
CA PHE A 69 -19.97 -9.10 -1.48
C PHE A 69 -19.48 -10.49 -1.12
N ARG A 70 -19.06 -11.25 -2.15
CA ARG A 70 -18.48 -12.57 -1.95
C ARG A 70 -17.01 -12.60 -2.32
N TYR A 71 -16.22 -13.26 -1.50
CA TYR A 71 -14.78 -13.38 -1.66
C TYR A 71 -14.28 -14.74 -1.19
N ARG A 72 -13.07 -15.11 -1.60
CA ARG A 72 -12.32 -16.25 -1.07
C ARG A 72 -10.84 -15.95 -0.96
N LEU A 73 -10.15 -16.58 -0.03
CA LEU A 73 -8.69 -16.56 0.04
C LEU A 73 -8.13 -17.38 -1.13
N TYR A 74 -7.20 -16.79 -1.88
CA TYR A 74 -6.52 -17.46 -2.98
C TYR A 74 -5.08 -17.85 -2.62
N ARG A 75 -4.33 -16.92 -2.00
CA ARG A 75 -2.94 -17.14 -1.60
C ARG A 75 -2.64 -16.38 -0.30
N SER A 76 -1.90 -17.04 0.58
CA SER A 76 -1.45 -16.48 1.85
C SER A 76 0.05 -16.61 2.02
N ARG A 77 0.67 -15.60 2.67
CA ARG A 77 2.08 -15.62 3.10
C ARG A 77 2.25 -16.15 4.52
N GLY A 78 1.19 -16.48 5.20
CA GLY A 78 1.18 -16.99 6.56
C GLY A 78 0.04 -16.44 7.40
N THR A 79 -0.22 -17.08 8.53
CA THR A 79 -1.36 -16.79 9.40
C THR A 79 -1.30 -15.41 10.05
N GLU A 80 -0.11 -14.85 10.23
CA GLU A 80 0.08 -13.49 10.79
C GLU A 80 -0.58 -12.40 9.95
N LEU A 81 -0.68 -12.60 8.63
CA LEU A 81 -1.28 -11.66 7.69
C LEU A 81 -2.79 -11.85 7.54
N LEU A 82 -3.37 -12.88 8.14
CA LEU A 82 -4.82 -13.11 8.16
C LEU A 82 -5.57 -12.18 9.12
N ASN A 83 -4.87 -11.43 9.95
CA ASN A 83 -5.48 -10.44 10.83
C ASN A 83 -6.03 -9.21 10.08
N SER A 84 -5.59 -8.99 8.82
CA SER A 84 -6.14 -7.93 7.98
C SER A 84 -7.52 -8.33 7.46
N GLY A 85 -8.49 -7.42 7.53
CA GLY A 85 -9.86 -7.62 7.07
C GLY A 85 -10.32 -6.53 6.10
N PHE A 86 -11.62 -6.47 5.86
CA PHE A 86 -12.25 -5.39 5.13
C PHE A 86 -12.71 -4.30 6.10
N ASP A 87 -12.29 -3.06 5.89
CA ASP A 87 -12.84 -1.94 6.64
C ASP A 87 -13.95 -1.27 5.84
N ILE A 88 -15.09 -1.02 6.49
CA ILE A 88 -16.20 -0.31 5.90
C ILE A 88 -16.42 1.00 6.64
N TRP A 89 -16.46 2.09 5.88
CA TRP A 89 -16.81 3.42 6.37
C TRP A 89 -18.12 3.86 5.77
N GLU A 90 -19.01 4.41 6.60
CA GLU A 90 -20.26 5.04 6.19
C GLU A 90 -20.18 6.54 6.50
N ASP A 91 -20.18 7.38 5.48
CA ASP A 91 -19.84 8.80 5.53
C ASP A 91 -18.44 9.00 6.17
N ALA A 92 -18.34 9.79 7.23
CA ALA A 92 -17.10 10.02 7.97
C ALA A 92 -16.94 9.10 9.21
N ARG A 93 -17.70 8.00 9.30
CA ARG A 93 -17.71 7.12 10.48
C ARG A 93 -17.27 5.72 10.14
N PHE A 94 -16.44 5.15 11.01
CA PHE A 94 -16.10 3.74 10.93
C PHE A 94 -17.37 2.89 11.14
N GLY A 95 -17.71 2.10 10.13
CA GLY A 95 -18.91 1.26 10.09
C GLY A 95 -18.66 -0.11 10.70
N ALA A 96 -17.71 -0.85 10.11
CA ALA A 96 -17.37 -2.21 10.53
C ALA A 96 -15.96 -2.59 10.08
N HIS A 97 -15.35 -3.51 10.82
CA HIS A 97 -14.26 -4.36 10.36
C HIS A 97 -14.80 -5.77 10.14
N ILE A 98 -14.63 -6.30 8.94
CA ILE A 98 -15.00 -7.68 8.60
C ILE A 98 -13.72 -8.49 8.52
N SER A 99 -13.46 -9.27 9.58
CA SER A 99 -12.30 -10.16 9.62
C SER A 99 -12.40 -11.19 8.51
N VAL A 100 -11.29 -11.51 7.88
CA VAL A 100 -11.21 -12.55 6.86
C VAL A 100 -10.98 -13.91 7.50
N CYS A 101 -11.40 -14.97 6.80
CA CYS A 101 -11.18 -16.35 7.22
C CYS A 101 -10.00 -16.94 6.43
N ASP A 102 -9.29 -17.86 7.08
CA ASP A 102 -8.30 -18.74 6.44
C ASP A 102 -9.04 -19.91 5.77
N SER A 103 -9.72 -19.59 4.67
CA SER A 103 -10.51 -20.56 3.93
C SER A 103 -10.52 -20.21 2.44
N ASP A 104 -10.39 -21.21 1.60
CA ASP A 104 -10.55 -21.13 0.15
C ASP A 104 -12.03 -21.24 -0.27
N GLU A 105 -12.93 -21.44 0.67
CA GLU A 105 -14.37 -21.42 0.43
C GLU A 105 -14.86 -20.01 0.12
N LEU A 106 -15.97 -19.94 -0.63
CA LEU A 106 -16.61 -18.68 -0.96
C LEU A 106 -17.38 -18.14 0.24
N ILE A 107 -16.96 -16.99 0.74
CA ILE A 107 -17.50 -16.33 1.93
C ILE A 107 -18.32 -15.12 1.50
N LYS A 108 -19.49 -14.95 2.10
CA LYS A 108 -20.31 -13.74 1.97
C LYS A 108 -20.04 -12.79 3.12
N ALA A 109 -19.55 -11.60 2.81
CA ALA A 109 -19.49 -10.46 3.72
C ALA A 109 -20.78 -9.63 3.61
N VAL A 110 -21.27 -9.14 4.73
CA VAL A 110 -22.50 -8.34 4.81
C VAL A 110 -22.29 -7.15 5.73
N TYR A 111 -22.73 -5.98 5.27
CA TYR A 111 -22.79 -4.76 6.06
C TYR A 111 -24.21 -4.16 6.01
N CYS A 112 -24.83 -4.05 7.17
CA CYS A 112 -26.12 -3.34 7.33
C CYS A 112 -25.84 -1.87 7.59
N ARG A 113 -26.27 -1.00 6.68
CA ARG A 113 -26.09 0.45 6.79
C ARG A 113 -26.85 0.98 8.01
N ARG A 114 -26.29 2.01 8.61
CA ARG A 114 -26.90 2.72 9.75
C ARG A 114 -27.84 3.85 9.31
N SER A 115 -27.55 4.44 8.16
CA SER A 115 -28.35 5.55 7.62
C SER A 115 -29.56 5.03 6.84
N VAL A 116 -30.70 5.69 7.01
CA VAL A 116 -31.91 5.48 6.18
C VAL A 116 -31.91 6.35 4.92
N LYS A 117 -30.96 7.30 4.81
CA LYS A 117 -30.73 8.17 3.64
C LYS A 117 -29.56 7.63 2.83
N PRO A 118 -29.46 7.99 1.55
CA PRO A 118 -28.24 7.71 0.79
C PRO A 118 -27.00 8.19 1.56
N SER A 119 -25.98 7.35 1.67
CA SER A 119 -24.71 7.64 2.34
C SER A 119 -23.53 7.19 1.50
N ARG A 120 -22.39 7.84 1.70
CA ARG A 120 -21.12 7.44 1.09
C ARG A 120 -20.58 6.21 1.79
N ILE A 121 -20.25 5.20 1.03
CA ILE A 121 -19.66 3.96 1.53
C ILE A 121 -18.25 3.84 0.95
N ARG A 122 -17.27 3.56 1.83
CA ARG A 122 -15.93 3.17 1.42
C ARG A 122 -15.64 1.77 1.95
N ILE A 123 -15.18 0.86 1.08
CA ILE A 123 -14.80 -0.50 1.44
C ILE A 123 -13.32 -0.67 1.12
N PHE A 124 -12.48 -0.72 2.14
CA PHE A 124 -11.03 -0.95 2.02
C PHE A 124 -10.74 -2.44 2.04
N PHE A 125 -9.87 -2.88 1.13
CA PHE A 125 -9.53 -4.29 0.97
C PHE A 125 -8.30 -4.68 1.80
N PRO A 126 -8.18 -5.97 2.20
CA PRO A 126 -7.05 -6.47 2.98
C PRO A 126 -5.70 -6.28 2.31
N ASN A 127 -4.67 -5.92 3.10
CA ASN A 127 -3.32 -5.62 2.60
C ASN A 127 -2.37 -6.83 2.52
N GLY A 128 -2.63 -7.88 3.31
CA GLY A 128 -1.63 -8.93 3.59
C GLY A 128 -1.67 -10.13 2.66
N ASN A 129 -2.87 -10.54 2.22
CA ASN A 129 -3.11 -11.75 1.45
C ASN A 129 -3.88 -11.46 0.17
N VAL A 130 -3.91 -12.45 -0.75
CA VAL A 130 -4.62 -12.34 -2.03
C VAL A 130 -6.02 -12.93 -1.89
N TYR A 131 -7.02 -12.08 -2.05
CA TYR A 131 -8.42 -12.46 -2.11
C TYR A 131 -8.96 -12.28 -3.52
N LEU A 132 -9.72 -13.27 -3.98
CA LEU A 132 -10.47 -13.18 -5.24
C LEU A 132 -11.92 -12.81 -4.92
N MET A 133 -12.44 -11.90 -5.69
CA MET A 133 -13.79 -11.38 -5.57
C MET A 133 -14.69 -12.05 -6.59
N GLU A 134 -15.95 -12.30 -6.21
CA GLU A 134 -16.94 -12.92 -7.08
C GLU A 134 -18.00 -11.91 -7.53
N ASP A 135 -18.74 -11.37 -6.59
CA ASP A 135 -19.81 -10.43 -6.88
C ASP A 135 -20.08 -9.46 -5.72
N PHE A 136 -20.79 -8.40 -6.06
CA PHE A 136 -21.13 -7.32 -5.14
C PHE A 136 -22.60 -6.93 -5.28
N CYS A 137 -23.29 -6.78 -4.17
CA CYS A 137 -24.63 -6.21 -4.11
C CYS A 137 -24.51 -4.80 -3.49
N LEU A 138 -24.50 -3.76 -4.34
CA LEU A 138 -24.32 -2.36 -3.95
C LEU A 138 -25.56 -1.50 -4.20
N GLY A 139 -26.66 -2.10 -4.71
CA GLY A 139 -27.85 -1.38 -5.15
C GLY A 139 -27.58 -0.50 -6.38
N ASP A 140 -28.34 0.59 -6.48
CA ASP A 140 -28.15 1.60 -7.53
C ASP A 140 -27.04 2.59 -7.13
N ALA A 141 -25.83 2.01 -6.93
CA ALA A 141 -24.66 2.76 -6.49
C ALA A 141 -24.27 3.86 -7.50
N VAL A 142 -23.89 5.02 -6.97
CA VAL A 142 -23.33 6.15 -7.72
C VAL A 142 -21.90 6.38 -7.28
N SER A 143 -20.96 6.53 -8.22
CA SER A 143 -19.55 6.76 -7.89
C SER A 143 -19.37 8.07 -7.10
N ALA A 144 -18.46 8.04 -6.12
CA ALA A 144 -18.00 9.25 -5.48
C ALA A 144 -17.11 10.06 -6.44
N GLU A 145 -17.01 11.36 -6.18
CA GLU A 145 -16.13 12.24 -6.94
C GLU A 145 -14.66 11.88 -6.68
N ARG A 146 -13.88 11.77 -7.76
CA ARG A 146 -12.43 11.51 -7.67
C ARG A 146 -11.68 12.78 -7.37
N GLN A 147 -10.56 12.64 -6.67
CA GLN A 147 -9.65 13.74 -6.44
C GLN A 147 -8.76 13.96 -7.67
N ASP A 148 -8.47 15.23 -7.98
CA ASP A 148 -7.60 15.58 -9.12
C ASP A 148 -6.13 15.25 -8.82
N LYS A 149 -5.68 15.52 -7.59
CA LYS A 149 -4.30 15.24 -7.14
C LYS A 149 -4.06 13.73 -7.05
N LYS A 150 -2.90 13.27 -7.53
CA LYS A 150 -2.54 11.84 -7.58
C LYS A 150 -1.19 11.56 -6.94
N ILE A 151 -1.16 10.62 -6.02
CA ILE A 151 0.06 10.18 -5.33
C ILE A 151 0.34 8.70 -5.67
N LEU A 152 1.60 8.40 -5.96
CA LEU A 152 2.08 7.03 -6.11
C LEU A 152 3.05 6.72 -4.97
N PHE A 153 2.80 5.65 -4.24
CA PHE A 153 3.68 5.18 -3.17
C PHE A 153 4.48 3.97 -3.65
N TYR A 154 5.81 4.06 -3.57
CA TYR A 154 6.72 2.94 -3.76
C TYR A 154 7.44 2.61 -2.46
N GLY A 155 7.62 1.34 -2.18
CA GLY A 155 8.35 0.89 -1.01
C GLY A 155 8.26 -0.62 -0.78
N ASP A 156 8.65 -1.05 0.39
CA ASP A 156 8.68 -2.45 0.80
C ASP A 156 7.45 -2.86 1.65
N SER A 157 7.65 -3.72 2.67
CA SER A 157 6.57 -4.19 3.56
C SER A 157 5.95 -3.07 4.40
N ILE A 158 6.72 -2.04 4.71
CA ILE A 158 6.26 -0.88 5.48
C ILE A 158 5.26 -0.09 4.63
N THR A 159 5.60 0.15 3.36
CA THR A 159 4.69 0.77 2.40
C THR A 159 3.52 -0.13 2.02
N GLN A 160 3.72 -1.45 1.85
CA GLN A 160 2.61 -2.37 1.64
C GLN A 160 1.62 -2.35 2.81
N SER A 161 2.06 -2.00 4.03
CA SER A 161 1.28 -2.07 5.28
C SER A 161 0.66 -3.46 5.51
N ALA A 162 1.39 -4.51 5.15
CA ALA A 162 0.88 -5.89 5.13
C ALA A 162 0.41 -6.39 6.51
N TYR A 163 0.95 -5.81 7.59
CA TYR A 163 0.69 -6.19 8.97
C TYR A 163 -0.36 -5.31 9.68
N ILE A 164 -0.90 -4.30 9.00
CA ILE A 164 -1.98 -3.46 9.53
C ILE A 164 -3.29 -4.22 9.42
N ALA A 165 -3.95 -4.47 10.55
CA ALA A 165 -5.20 -5.22 10.60
C ALA A 165 -6.35 -4.43 9.95
N ASN A 166 -6.40 -3.12 10.18
CA ASN A 166 -7.37 -2.20 9.62
C ASN A 166 -6.79 -1.50 8.38
N PRO A 167 -7.05 -1.95 7.14
CA PRO A 167 -6.46 -1.38 5.94
C PRO A 167 -6.73 0.11 5.75
N SER A 168 -7.85 0.63 6.27
CA SER A 168 -8.17 2.06 6.28
C SER A 168 -7.23 2.91 7.15
N LEU A 169 -6.44 2.29 8.04
CA LEU A 169 -5.45 2.95 8.89
C LEU A 169 -4.03 2.86 8.33
N SER A 170 -3.86 2.39 7.10
CA SER A 170 -2.55 2.37 6.43
C SER A 170 -2.05 3.80 6.19
N TRP A 171 -0.76 4.06 6.52
CA TRP A 171 -0.19 5.40 6.50
C TRP A 171 -0.30 6.10 5.14
N TYR A 172 -0.15 5.37 4.04
CA TYR A 172 -0.27 5.92 2.69
C TYR A 172 -1.70 6.39 2.39
N GLY A 173 -2.71 5.60 2.79
CA GLY A 173 -4.12 5.94 2.62
C GLY A 173 -4.50 7.16 3.45
N LEU A 174 -4.09 7.19 4.73
CA LEU A 174 -4.30 8.35 5.61
C LEU A 174 -3.58 9.60 5.08
N THR A 175 -2.34 9.46 4.58
CA THR A 175 -1.60 10.57 3.97
C THR A 175 -2.36 11.14 2.77
N ALA A 176 -2.81 10.28 1.85
CA ALA A 176 -3.54 10.69 0.68
C ALA A 176 -4.89 11.35 1.04
N GLU A 177 -5.62 10.82 2.02
CA GLU A 177 -6.87 11.41 2.50
C GLU A 177 -6.65 12.82 3.08
N TYR A 178 -5.64 13.01 3.93
CA TYR A 178 -5.30 14.33 4.48
C TYR A 178 -4.86 15.35 3.42
N LEU A 179 -4.29 14.89 2.31
CA LEU A 179 -3.87 15.75 1.20
C LEU A 179 -4.95 15.94 0.13
N GLY A 180 -6.11 15.29 0.28
CA GLY A 180 -7.18 15.31 -0.71
C GLY A 180 -6.71 14.73 -2.05
N ALA A 181 -6.10 13.55 -2.04
CA ALA A 181 -5.49 12.96 -3.23
C ALA A 181 -6.00 11.53 -3.49
N GLU A 182 -6.11 11.18 -4.77
CA GLU A 182 -6.15 9.79 -5.23
C GLU A 182 -4.77 9.16 -5.05
N TYR A 183 -4.71 7.85 -4.84
CA TYR A 183 -3.42 7.19 -4.70
C TYR A 183 -3.40 5.77 -5.28
N VAL A 184 -2.19 5.32 -5.60
CA VAL A 184 -1.85 3.91 -5.86
C VAL A 184 -0.71 3.52 -4.94
N ASN A 185 -0.83 2.39 -4.27
CA ASN A 185 0.22 1.83 -3.43
C ASN A 185 0.97 0.72 -4.17
N ARG A 186 2.26 0.88 -4.36
CA ARG A 186 3.17 -0.11 -4.95
C ARG A 186 4.24 -0.60 -3.97
N GLY A 187 3.91 -0.66 -2.69
CA GLY A 187 4.72 -1.34 -1.69
C GLY A 187 4.68 -2.86 -1.88
N VAL A 188 5.83 -3.53 -1.82
CA VAL A 188 5.96 -5.00 -1.94
C VAL A 188 6.84 -5.51 -0.82
N GLY A 189 6.29 -6.31 0.05
CA GLY A 189 7.02 -6.86 1.21
C GLY A 189 8.32 -7.53 0.82
N SER A 190 9.36 -7.20 1.58
CA SER A 190 10.72 -7.69 1.36
C SER A 190 11.41 -7.19 0.09
N MET A 191 10.85 -6.23 -0.65
CA MET A 191 11.49 -5.68 -1.84
C MET A 191 12.66 -4.78 -1.47
N VAL A 192 13.61 -4.68 -2.39
CA VAL A 192 14.77 -3.79 -2.38
C VAL A 192 14.72 -2.88 -3.60
N PHE A 193 15.63 -1.93 -3.71
CA PHE A 193 15.82 -1.18 -4.94
C PHE A 193 16.24 -2.13 -6.07
N ASP A 194 15.36 -2.37 -7.03
CA ASP A 194 15.62 -3.12 -8.25
C ASP A 194 14.93 -2.39 -9.42
N GLU A 195 15.71 -1.85 -10.35
CA GLU A 195 15.18 -1.10 -11.49
C GLU A 195 14.22 -1.92 -12.37
N ASN A 196 14.32 -3.25 -12.37
CA ASN A 196 13.41 -4.11 -13.11
C ASN A 196 12.00 -4.18 -12.50
N SER A 197 11.82 -3.74 -11.26
CA SER A 197 10.51 -3.58 -10.63
C SER A 197 9.68 -2.42 -11.19
N LEU A 198 10.31 -1.50 -11.93
CA LEU A 198 9.64 -0.36 -12.56
C LEU A 198 9.20 -0.71 -13.98
N PRO A 199 7.97 -0.34 -14.39
CA PRO A 199 7.49 -0.59 -15.75
C PRO A 199 8.24 0.27 -16.77
N ALA A 200 8.19 -0.14 -18.04
CA ALA A 200 8.71 0.70 -19.13
C ALA A 200 7.85 1.96 -19.33
N SER A 201 6.54 1.84 -19.12
CA SER A 201 5.58 2.93 -19.10
C SER A 201 4.44 2.62 -18.13
N ASP A 202 3.81 3.65 -17.58
CA ASP A 202 2.73 3.51 -16.62
C ASP A 202 1.50 4.32 -17.06
N PRO A 203 0.32 3.72 -17.16
CA PRO A 203 -0.91 4.47 -17.42
C PRO A 203 -1.31 5.38 -16.26
N TYR A 204 -0.91 5.04 -15.02
CA TYR A 204 -1.11 5.92 -13.87
C TYR A 204 -0.04 7.00 -13.84
N GLN A 205 -0.46 8.25 -14.09
CA GLN A 205 0.41 9.41 -14.09
C GLN A 205 0.21 10.19 -12.78
N PRO A 206 1.11 10.03 -11.79
CA PRO A 206 1.02 10.74 -10.51
C PRO A 206 1.57 12.17 -10.62
N ASP A 207 1.08 13.07 -9.75
CA ASP A 207 1.68 14.37 -9.51
C ASP A 207 2.89 14.25 -8.56
N THR A 208 2.79 13.33 -7.60
CA THR A 208 3.81 13.08 -6.58
C THR A 208 4.09 11.58 -6.42
N ILE A 209 5.36 11.24 -6.25
CA ILE A 209 5.81 9.88 -5.91
C ILE A 209 6.51 9.93 -4.55
N ILE A 210 6.01 9.16 -3.59
CA ILE A 210 6.63 8.97 -2.28
C ILE A 210 7.36 7.64 -2.28
N ILE A 211 8.65 7.65 -1.96
CA ILE A 211 9.55 6.51 -2.05
C ILE A 211 10.06 6.18 -0.64
N GLU A 212 9.61 5.05 -0.09
CA GLU A 212 10.02 4.54 1.20
C GLU A 212 10.64 3.14 0.97
N TYR A 213 11.95 3.11 0.67
CA TYR A 213 12.75 1.92 0.44
C TYR A 213 14.06 1.97 1.23
N GLY A 214 14.68 0.81 1.39
CA GLY A 214 16.03 0.67 1.92
C GLY A 214 16.11 -0.19 3.18
N ALA A 215 14.98 -0.55 3.80
CA ALA A 215 14.97 -1.38 5.02
C ALA A 215 15.55 -2.79 4.79
N ASN A 216 15.43 -3.33 3.58
CA ASN A 216 15.85 -4.68 3.25
C ASN A 216 17.20 -4.76 2.51
N ASP A 217 17.73 -3.65 2.02
CA ASP A 217 18.78 -3.62 1.03
C ASP A 217 20.09 -4.20 1.56
N LEU A 218 20.52 -3.79 2.75
CA LEU A 218 21.75 -4.34 3.35
C LEU A 218 21.65 -5.82 3.70
N ASN A 219 20.46 -6.31 4.03
CA ASN A 219 20.26 -7.72 4.37
C ASN A 219 20.24 -8.64 3.13
N LYS A 220 19.94 -8.07 1.96
CA LYS A 220 19.80 -8.81 0.70
C LYS A 220 20.88 -8.52 -0.33
N MET A 221 21.57 -7.39 -0.20
CA MET A 221 22.73 -7.05 -1.01
C MET A 221 24.01 -7.52 -0.35
N LEU A 222 25.04 -7.81 -1.15
CA LEU A 222 26.33 -8.29 -0.64
C LEU A 222 27.07 -7.24 0.20
N ASP A 223 26.90 -5.97 -0.14
CA ASP A 223 27.54 -4.84 0.54
C ASP A 223 26.78 -3.51 0.32
N LYS A 224 27.16 -2.49 1.08
CA LYS A 224 26.57 -1.14 1.03
C LYS A 224 26.72 -0.48 -0.34
N GLN A 225 27.86 -0.69 -1.02
CA GLN A 225 28.11 -0.06 -2.32
C GLN A 225 27.16 -0.62 -3.39
N SER A 226 26.94 -1.94 -3.39
CA SER A 226 25.96 -2.60 -4.28
C SER A 226 24.55 -2.12 -4.02
N ALA A 227 24.14 -1.96 -2.75
CA ALA A 227 22.84 -1.44 -2.37
C ALA A 227 22.64 0.01 -2.88
N LEU A 228 23.63 0.88 -2.70
CA LEU A 228 23.57 2.27 -3.18
C LEU A 228 23.58 2.36 -4.72
N ALA A 229 24.32 1.46 -5.39
CA ALA A 229 24.32 1.39 -6.85
C ALA A 229 22.94 0.99 -7.39
N ALA A 230 22.28 -0.01 -6.77
CA ALA A 230 20.92 -0.42 -7.10
C ALA A 230 19.91 0.73 -6.85
N ALA A 231 20.00 1.42 -5.71
CA ALA A 231 19.19 2.59 -5.40
C ALA A 231 19.37 3.69 -6.46
N SER A 232 20.62 4.00 -6.85
CA SER A 232 20.92 4.99 -7.90
C SER A 232 20.29 4.61 -9.26
N ALA A 233 20.40 3.35 -9.67
CA ALA A 233 19.81 2.86 -10.91
C ALA A 233 18.28 3.00 -10.89
N TRP A 234 17.66 2.54 -9.80
CA TRP A 234 16.22 2.62 -9.61
C TRP A 234 15.71 4.08 -9.62
N LEU A 235 16.38 4.97 -8.88
CA LEU A 235 16.02 6.39 -8.83
C LEU A 235 16.14 7.07 -10.20
N LYS A 236 17.17 6.75 -11.00
CA LYS A 236 17.28 7.23 -12.37
C LYS A 236 16.12 6.75 -13.24
N LYS A 237 15.76 5.49 -13.13
CA LYS A 237 14.67 4.91 -13.90
C LYS A 237 13.31 5.48 -13.48
N VAL A 238 13.01 5.64 -12.19
CA VAL A 238 11.75 6.25 -11.76
C VAL A 238 11.62 7.71 -12.24
N CYS A 239 12.72 8.46 -12.28
CA CYS A 239 12.72 9.80 -12.87
C CYS A 239 12.42 9.76 -14.38
N ALA A 240 12.91 8.76 -15.10
CA ALA A 240 12.67 8.62 -16.53
C ALA A 240 11.23 8.15 -16.83
N VAL A 241 10.68 7.23 -16.03
CA VAL A 241 9.30 6.74 -16.21
C VAL A 241 8.25 7.82 -15.88
N TYR A 242 8.53 8.66 -14.89
CA TYR A 242 7.59 9.71 -14.42
C TYR A 242 8.24 11.10 -14.45
N PRO A 243 8.58 11.65 -15.62
CA PRO A 243 9.35 12.89 -15.72
C PRO A 243 8.61 14.11 -15.14
N GLY A 244 7.26 14.10 -15.18
CA GLY A 244 6.42 15.19 -14.66
C GLY A 244 6.11 15.12 -13.18
N ALA A 245 6.31 13.98 -12.52
CA ALA A 245 5.97 13.81 -11.11
C ALA A 245 7.08 14.35 -10.20
N GLN A 246 6.71 14.98 -9.10
CA GLN A 246 7.63 15.26 -8.00
C GLN A 246 7.97 13.96 -7.27
N LYS A 247 9.25 13.73 -6.96
CA LYS A 247 9.70 12.57 -6.16
C LYS A 247 10.11 13.07 -4.78
N ILE A 248 9.75 12.30 -3.74
CA ILE A 248 10.12 12.58 -2.35
C ILE A 248 10.57 11.26 -1.73
N GLY A 249 11.81 11.20 -1.27
CA GLY A 249 12.37 10.04 -0.59
C GLY A 249 12.11 10.07 0.91
N ILE A 250 12.04 8.89 1.52
CA ILE A 250 12.04 8.70 2.98
C ILE A 250 13.11 7.66 3.28
N THR A 251 14.06 7.99 4.16
CA THR A 251 15.07 7.01 4.61
C THR A 251 14.46 6.07 5.67
N PRO A 252 14.85 4.79 5.71
CA PRO A 252 14.26 3.81 6.64
C PRO A 252 14.85 3.86 8.05
N ASP A 253 15.56 4.91 8.43
CA ASP A 253 16.28 5.08 9.70
C ASP A 253 15.37 5.28 10.94
N PHE A 254 14.07 5.03 10.80
CA PHE A 254 13.11 4.95 11.91
C PHE A 254 12.90 3.53 12.45
N ILE A 255 13.37 2.51 11.73
CA ILE A 255 13.23 1.10 12.16
C ILE A 255 14.36 0.69 13.09
N TYR A 256 14.07 -0.21 14.02
CA TYR A 256 15.05 -0.76 14.97
C TYR A 256 14.75 -2.25 15.24
N PRO A 257 15.05 -3.17 14.28
CA PRO A 257 14.76 -4.60 14.46
C PRO A 257 15.52 -5.18 15.64
N HIS A 258 14.82 -5.97 16.45
CA HIS A 258 15.46 -6.69 17.55
C HIS A 258 16.44 -7.76 17.04
N GLY A 259 17.48 -8.01 17.82
CA GLY A 259 18.42 -9.10 17.57
C GLY A 259 19.63 -8.77 16.69
N TYR A 260 19.76 -7.53 16.26
CA TYR A 260 20.98 -7.06 15.60
C TYR A 260 21.96 -6.45 16.61
N ASP A 261 23.27 -6.61 16.36
CA ASP A 261 24.33 -6.02 17.18
C ASP A 261 24.61 -4.55 16.80
N ASP A 262 25.39 -3.87 17.65
CA ASP A 262 25.74 -2.46 17.44
C ASP A 262 26.46 -2.21 16.11
N LEU A 263 27.26 -3.17 15.62
CA LEU A 263 27.98 -3.03 14.37
C LEU A 263 27.01 -3.08 13.16
N HIS A 264 25.99 -3.95 13.24
CA HIS A 264 24.93 -3.98 12.22
C HIS A 264 24.18 -2.66 12.16
N TRP A 265 23.84 -2.12 13.35
CA TRP A 265 23.18 -0.82 13.47
C TRP A 265 24.01 0.31 12.88
N GLN A 266 25.29 0.37 13.21
CA GLN A 266 26.17 1.40 12.64
C GLN A 266 26.18 1.33 11.11
N ARG A 267 26.30 0.13 10.54
CA ARG A 267 26.26 -0.08 9.08
C ARG A 267 24.93 0.36 8.46
N PHE A 268 23.83 0.09 9.15
CA PHE A 268 22.50 0.49 8.68
C PHE A 268 22.35 2.02 8.69
N HIS A 269 22.75 2.68 9.75
CA HIS A 269 22.74 4.14 9.81
C HIS A 269 23.66 4.78 8.78
N ASP A 270 24.87 4.26 8.62
CA ASP A 270 25.82 4.71 7.58
C ASP A 270 25.22 4.54 6.17
N TYR A 271 24.44 3.48 5.94
CA TYR A 271 23.72 3.31 4.68
C TYR A 271 22.59 4.32 4.51
N CYS A 272 21.81 4.56 5.54
CA CYS A 272 20.73 5.57 5.51
C CYS A 272 21.28 6.98 5.25
N ASP A 273 22.46 7.31 5.81
CA ASP A 273 23.16 8.58 5.56
C ASP A 273 23.61 8.70 4.10
N ASP A 274 24.22 7.65 3.55
CA ASP A 274 24.63 7.63 2.16
C ASP A 274 23.44 7.66 1.20
N LEU A 275 22.34 6.95 1.53
CA LEU A 275 21.09 6.99 0.78
C LEU A 275 20.47 8.40 0.79
N TYR A 276 20.49 9.07 1.94
CA TYR A 276 20.05 10.48 2.05
C TYR A 276 20.89 11.39 1.13
N CYS A 277 22.21 11.25 1.18
CA CYS A 277 23.11 12.00 0.30
C CYS A 277 22.87 11.69 -1.20
N LEU A 278 22.55 10.43 -1.55
CA LEU A 278 22.22 10.03 -2.92
C LEU A 278 20.96 10.76 -3.42
N TYR A 279 19.89 10.80 -2.63
CA TYR A 279 18.68 11.55 -2.98
C TYR A 279 19.00 13.04 -3.21
N GLN A 280 19.78 13.66 -2.31
CA GLN A 280 20.17 15.07 -2.45
C GLN A 280 21.00 15.30 -3.72
N ALA A 281 21.96 14.42 -4.03
CA ALA A 281 22.79 14.52 -5.24
C ALA A 281 21.97 14.41 -6.53
N MET A 282 20.79 13.77 -6.47
CA MET A 282 19.84 13.68 -7.58
C MET A 282 18.78 14.80 -7.58
N ASN A 283 18.89 15.79 -6.68
CA ASN A 283 17.89 16.84 -6.47
C ASN A 283 16.49 16.30 -6.13
N ILE A 284 16.41 15.19 -5.42
CA ILE A 284 15.17 14.61 -4.92
C ILE A 284 15.04 15.03 -3.45
N PRO A 285 13.99 15.77 -3.05
CA PRO A 285 13.69 16.01 -1.64
C PRO A 285 13.64 14.70 -0.85
N VAL A 286 14.24 14.70 0.34
CA VAL A 286 14.29 13.49 1.17
C VAL A 286 14.05 13.84 2.63
N LEU A 287 13.23 13.03 3.27
CA LEU A 287 12.90 13.12 4.70
C LEU A 287 13.66 12.03 5.46
N ARG A 288 14.20 12.38 6.62
CA ARG A 288 14.74 11.40 7.56
C ARG A 288 13.59 10.69 8.27
N GLY A 289 13.55 9.37 8.16
CA GLY A 289 12.47 8.57 8.75
C GLY A 289 12.34 8.74 10.26
N TYR A 290 13.47 8.84 10.99
CA TYR A 290 13.44 9.07 12.46
C TYR A 290 12.76 10.39 12.85
N THR A 291 12.60 11.33 11.92
CA THR A 291 11.84 12.57 12.17
C THR A 291 10.33 12.39 12.03
N LEU A 292 9.91 11.26 11.44
CA LEU A 292 8.51 10.94 11.14
C LEU A 292 7.91 9.98 12.17
N VAL A 293 8.72 9.07 12.74
CA VAL A 293 8.27 8.11 13.75
C VAL A 293 9.21 8.18 14.95
N PRO A 294 8.70 8.42 16.17
CA PRO A 294 9.53 8.38 17.35
C PRO A 294 9.94 6.94 17.66
N ASP A 295 11.14 6.77 18.24
CA ASP A 295 11.63 5.48 18.73
C ASP A 295 10.88 5.08 20.01
N LEU A 296 9.64 4.66 19.85
CA LEU A 296 8.76 4.19 20.92
C LEU A 296 8.16 2.85 20.51
N SER A 297 8.33 1.83 21.34
CA SER A 297 7.77 0.48 21.07
C SER A 297 6.25 0.50 20.81
N ALA A 298 5.54 1.47 21.35
CA ALA A 298 4.11 1.66 21.11
C ALA A 298 3.73 2.00 19.65
N MET A 299 4.71 2.39 18.82
CA MET A 299 4.50 2.72 17.39
C MET A 299 4.69 1.52 16.48
N PHE A 300 5.33 0.46 16.99
CA PHE A 300 5.75 -0.69 16.20
C PHE A 300 5.07 -1.98 16.67
N ARG A 301 5.14 -2.98 15.83
CA ARG A 301 4.96 -4.38 16.21
C ARG A 301 6.18 -4.84 17.03
N GLU A 302 6.12 -6.08 17.53
CA GLU A 302 7.19 -6.66 18.35
C GLU A 302 8.55 -6.73 17.64
N ASP A 303 8.55 -6.72 16.30
CA ASP A 303 9.77 -6.74 15.48
C ASP A 303 10.48 -5.37 15.37
N HIS A 304 9.86 -4.29 15.83
CA HIS A 304 10.34 -2.89 15.73
C HIS A 304 10.73 -2.46 14.30
N VAL A 305 10.21 -3.14 13.30
CA VAL A 305 10.32 -2.80 11.88
C VAL A 305 9.01 -2.30 11.34
N HIS A 306 7.96 -3.09 11.57
CA HIS A 306 6.64 -2.80 11.01
C HIS A 306 5.82 -1.95 11.98
N LEU A 307 5.26 -0.87 11.45
CA LEU A 307 4.34 -0.02 12.19
C LEU A 307 3.08 -0.79 12.56
N ASN A 308 2.56 -0.54 13.76
CA ASN A 308 1.19 -0.88 14.11
C ASN A 308 0.24 0.26 13.70
N GLU A 309 -1.05 0.15 13.98
CA GLU A 309 -2.07 1.15 13.59
C GLU A 309 -1.76 2.53 14.18
N THR A 310 -1.26 2.60 15.41
CA THR A 310 -0.86 3.85 16.07
C THR A 310 0.34 4.48 15.36
N GLY A 311 1.37 3.70 15.10
CA GLY A 311 2.56 4.14 14.36
C GLY A 311 2.24 4.56 12.93
N SER A 312 1.37 3.82 12.26
CA SER A 312 0.88 4.13 10.92
C SER A 312 0.16 5.49 10.86
N ALA A 313 -0.77 5.73 11.79
CA ALA A 313 -1.49 6.99 11.87
C ALA A 313 -0.57 8.17 12.25
N TRP A 314 0.38 7.94 13.15
CA TRP A 314 1.39 8.94 13.53
C TRP A 314 2.28 9.30 12.33
N PHE A 315 2.82 8.28 11.64
CA PHE A 315 3.65 8.45 10.45
C PHE A 315 2.95 9.31 9.39
N ALA A 316 1.68 8.97 9.07
CA ALA A 316 0.87 9.73 8.14
C ALA A 316 0.74 11.20 8.56
N GLY A 317 0.43 11.47 9.83
CA GLY A 317 0.28 12.83 10.35
C GLY A 317 1.56 13.65 10.24
N GLN A 318 2.72 13.07 10.62
CA GLN A 318 4.02 13.74 10.51
C GLN A 318 4.42 13.94 9.06
N LEU A 319 4.18 12.96 8.19
CA LEU A 319 4.49 13.05 6.77
C LEU A 319 3.69 14.19 6.10
N VAL A 320 2.39 14.28 6.37
CA VAL A 320 1.54 15.37 5.84
C VAL A 320 2.06 16.75 6.24
N LEU A 321 2.51 16.92 7.49
CA LEU A 321 3.07 18.19 7.96
C LEU A 321 4.33 18.58 7.16
N ARG A 322 5.19 17.62 6.84
CA ARG A 322 6.42 17.84 6.06
C ARG A 322 6.13 18.03 4.57
N LEU A 323 5.17 17.27 4.02
CA LEU A 323 4.82 17.34 2.60
C LEU A 323 4.23 18.69 2.18
N LYS A 324 3.61 19.45 3.09
CA LYS A 324 3.07 20.80 2.82
C LYS A 324 4.14 21.79 2.33
N GLU A 325 5.40 21.49 2.53
CA GLU A 325 6.52 22.31 2.04
C GLU A 325 6.87 21.99 0.57
N TYR A 326 6.35 20.89 0.03
CA TYR A 326 6.73 20.34 -1.27
C TYR A 326 5.57 20.23 -2.28
N ILE A 327 4.30 20.10 -1.77
CA ILE A 327 3.10 19.83 -2.63
C ILE A 327 1.91 20.73 -2.30
#